data_38302312f8031c73abe3bac9a1f99a91
#
_entry.id   38302312f8031c73abe3bac9a1f99a91
#
_cell.length_a   1.000
_cell.length_b   1.000
_cell.length_c   1.000
_cell.angle_alpha   90.00
_cell.angle_beta   90.00
_cell.angle_gamma   90.00
#
_symmetry.space_group_name_H-M   'P 1'
#
loop_
_entity.id
_entity.type
_entity.pdbx_description
1 polymer ?
#
loop_
_entity_poly.entity_id
_entity_poly.type
_entity_poly.pdbx_seq_one_letter_code
_entity_poly.pdbx_strand_id
1 'polypeptide(L)'
;KQGFTINEKKTNYSWNNERKEVTGLIVNEKVNIKKVYLKQLRALLNRCEKDGLYSIALYYFKKEKDYNCSSNKRDNLILEIRKVIEGRLNFIAMVRGNEDLVYQKYLKQYLDILHQENIYSVNIKKKIFDDGFYDDVYDEEYY
;
A
#
# COMPACT_ATOMS: atom_id res chain seq x y z
N LYS A 1 -4.34 14.10 43.65
CA LYS A 1 -4.50 12.75 43.09
C LYS A 1 -5.60 12.82 42.03
N GLN A 2 -5.24 12.75 40.77
CA GLN A 2 -6.21 12.66 39.68
C GLN A 2 -6.72 11.22 39.67
N GLY A 3 -8.04 11.03 39.81
CA GLY A 3 -8.71 9.74 40.04
C GLY A 3 -8.82 8.84 38.82
N PHE A 4 -7.71 8.51 38.16
CA PHE A 4 -7.69 7.51 37.09
C PHE A 4 -7.45 6.13 37.67
N THR A 5 -8.37 5.19 37.41
CA THR A 5 -8.23 3.76 37.74
C THR A 5 -7.72 3.02 36.51
N ILE A 6 -6.66 2.22 36.68
CA ILE A 6 -6.14 1.36 35.61
C ILE A 6 -7.13 0.24 35.35
N ASN A 7 -7.50 0.03 34.08
CA ASN A 7 -8.31 -1.10 33.68
C ASN A 7 -7.42 -2.33 33.49
N GLU A 8 -7.34 -3.17 34.49
CA GLU A 8 -6.51 -4.38 34.50
C GLU A 8 -6.84 -5.34 33.33
N LYS A 9 -8.10 -5.42 32.89
CA LYS A 9 -8.51 -6.26 31.75
C LYS A 9 -7.95 -5.78 30.41
N LYS A 10 -7.53 -4.51 30.32
CA LYS A 10 -6.94 -3.91 29.10
C LYS A 10 -5.42 -3.71 29.23
N THR A 11 -4.85 -4.03 30.40
CA THR A 11 -3.42 -3.89 30.66
C THR A 11 -2.73 -5.18 30.29
N ASN A 12 -1.89 -5.14 29.25
CA ASN A 12 -1.06 -6.26 28.83
C ASN A 12 0.40 -6.02 29.20
N TYR A 13 1.01 -6.98 29.86
CA TYR A 13 2.43 -7.01 30.14
C TYR A 13 3.12 -7.91 29.13
N SER A 14 4.16 -7.40 28.44
CA SER A 14 4.97 -8.21 27.52
C SER A 14 6.39 -8.32 28.01
N TRP A 15 6.91 -9.53 28.06
CA TRP A 15 8.32 -9.80 28.43
C TRP A 15 9.27 -9.44 27.28
N ASN A 16 10.55 -9.31 27.55
CA ASN A 16 11.54 -8.91 26.55
C ASN A 16 11.63 -9.86 25.34
N ASN A 17 11.31 -11.14 25.55
CA ASN A 17 11.36 -12.18 24.52
C ASN A 17 10.06 -12.30 23.73
N GLU A 18 9.02 -11.55 24.08
CA GLU A 18 7.73 -11.63 23.42
C GLU A 18 7.62 -10.57 22.30
N ARG A 19 6.76 -10.88 21.36
CA ARG A 19 6.40 -9.93 20.30
C ARG A 19 5.57 -8.80 20.90
N LYS A 20 6.15 -7.61 20.92
CA LYS A 20 5.47 -6.38 21.38
C LYS A 20 4.73 -5.74 20.21
N GLU A 21 3.46 -5.47 20.41
CA GLU A 21 2.61 -4.87 19.40
C GLU A 21 1.84 -3.68 19.98
N VAL A 22 1.92 -2.53 19.30
CA VAL A 22 1.19 -1.30 19.65
C VAL A 22 0.50 -0.77 18.39
N THR A 23 -0.81 -0.54 18.46
CA THR A 23 -1.62 -0.01 17.35
C THR A 23 -1.42 -0.72 16.00
N GLY A 24 -1.17 -2.03 16.04
CA GLY A 24 -0.95 -2.84 14.85
C GLY A 24 0.50 -2.89 14.34
N LEU A 25 1.42 -2.15 14.96
CA LEU A 25 2.83 -2.18 14.65
C LEU A 25 3.58 -3.10 15.62
N ILE A 26 4.63 -3.76 15.13
CA ILE A 26 5.57 -4.53 15.95
C ILE A 26 6.62 -3.54 16.44
N VAL A 27 6.80 -3.45 17.75
CA VAL A 27 7.68 -2.45 18.40
C VAL A 27 8.75 -3.09 19.27
N ASN A 28 9.36 -4.17 18.81
CA ASN A 28 10.48 -4.77 19.54
C ASN A 28 11.73 -3.86 19.46
N GLU A 29 12.81 -4.28 18.83
CA GLU A 29 14.02 -3.46 18.66
C GLU A 29 13.83 -2.39 17.57
N LYS A 30 13.10 -2.71 16.52
CA LYS A 30 12.79 -1.82 15.40
C LYS A 30 11.31 -1.86 15.10
N VAL A 31 10.71 -0.70 14.88
CA VAL A 31 9.31 -0.62 14.47
C VAL A 31 9.13 -1.32 13.12
N ASN A 32 8.14 -2.17 13.02
CA ASN A 32 7.89 -2.95 11.81
C ASN A 32 6.40 -3.23 11.58
N ILE A 33 6.07 -3.63 10.37
CA ILE A 33 4.71 -3.95 9.93
C ILE A 33 4.45 -5.45 10.07
N LYS A 34 3.22 -5.83 10.40
CA LYS A 34 2.81 -7.24 10.46
C LYS A 34 3.02 -7.91 9.09
N LYS A 35 3.56 -9.13 9.10
CA LYS A 35 3.73 -9.93 7.87
C LYS A 35 2.40 -10.15 7.11
N VAL A 36 1.27 -10.23 7.82
CA VAL A 36 -0.05 -10.39 7.23
C VAL A 36 -0.41 -9.18 6.34
N TYR A 37 -0.13 -7.96 6.80
CA TYR A 37 -0.36 -6.75 6.02
C TYR A 37 0.41 -6.75 4.70
N LEU A 38 1.70 -7.06 4.76
CA LEU A 38 2.56 -7.16 3.57
C LEU A 38 2.08 -8.25 2.60
N LYS A 39 1.64 -9.41 3.13
CA LYS A 39 1.07 -10.50 2.31
C LYS A 39 -0.24 -10.06 1.62
N GLN A 40 -1.09 -9.33 2.33
CA GLN A 40 -2.35 -8.83 1.76
C GLN A 40 -2.10 -7.82 0.63
N LEU A 41 -1.17 -6.88 0.81
CA LEU A 41 -0.81 -5.93 -0.24
C LEU A 41 -0.21 -6.64 -1.45
N ARG A 42 0.73 -7.56 -1.24
CA ARG A 42 1.30 -8.36 -2.32
C ARG A 42 0.23 -9.15 -3.09
N ALA A 43 -0.72 -9.77 -2.39
CA ALA A 43 -1.81 -10.50 -3.03
C ALA A 43 -2.72 -9.56 -3.85
N LEU A 44 -2.96 -8.34 -3.35
CA LEU A 44 -3.73 -7.33 -4.08
C LEU A 44 -2.99 -6.90 -5.36
N LEU A 45 -1.72 -6.56 -5.28
CA LEU A 45 -0.90 -6.18 -6.45
C LEU A 45 -0.84 -7.30 -7.49
N ASN A 46 -0.58 -8.54 -7.09
CA ASN A 46 -0.55 -9.69 -8.01
C ASN A 46 -1.90 -9.90 -8.72
N ARG A 47 -3.01 -9.63 -8.06
CA ARG A 47 -4.33 -9.70 -8.70
C ARG A 47 -4.55 -8.54 -9.67
N CYS A 48 -4.15 -7.32 -9.29
CA CYS A 48 -4.24 -6.18 -10.20
C CYS A 48 -3.44 -6.40 -11.49
N GLU A 49 -2.27 -7.01 -11.38
CA GLU A 49 -1.41 -7.35 -12.51
C GLU A 49 -2.07 -8.39 -13.45
N LYS A 50 -2.78 -9.38 -12.89
CA LYS A 50 -3.43 -10.46 -13.67
C LYS A 50 -4.78 -10.07 -14.24
N ASP A 51 -5.62 -9.45 -13.44
CA ASP A 51 -7.05 -9.27 -13.72
C ASP A 51 -7.39 -7.82 -14.10
N GLY A 52 -6.42 -6.90 -13.98
CA GLY A 52 -6.58 -5.47 -14.21
C GLY A 52 -7.23 -4.73 -13.03
N LEU A 53 -6.94 -3.43 -12.94
CA LEU A 53 -7.40 -2.58 -11.83
C LEU A 53 -8.93 -2.49 -11.74
N TYR A 54 -9.62 -2.40 -12.88
CA TYR A 54 -11.08 -2.31 -12.89
C TYR A 54 -11.77 -3.56 -12.31
N SER A 55 -11.33 -4.75 -12.72
CA SER A 55 -11.90 -6.01 -12.23
C SER A 55 -11.69 -6.17 -10.72
N ILE A 56 -10.51 -5.78 -10.25
CA ILE A 56 -10.19 -5.82 -8.83
C ILE A 56 -10.96 -4.77 -8.04
N ALA A 57 -11.18 -3.57 -8.60
CA ALA A 57 -12.01 -2.54 -7.97
C ALA A 57 -13.44 -3.04 -7.75
N LEU A 58 -14.06 -3.67 -8.75
CA LEU A 58 -15.39 -4.26 -8.62
C LEU A 58 -15.43 -5.30 -7.50
N TYR A 59 -14.48 -6.21 -7.47
CA TYR A 59 -14.39 -7.23 -6.43
C TYR A 59 -14.17 -6.62 -5.04
N TYR A 60 -13.24 -5.67 -4.93
CA TYR A 60 -12.86 -5.06 -3.66
C TYR A 60 -14.01 -4.27 -3.03
N PHE A 61 -14.73 -3.51 -3.84
CA PHE A 61 -15.88 -2.70 -3.39
C PHE A 61 -17.21 -3.45 -3.47
N LYS A 62 -17.20 -4.75 -3.79
CA LYS A 62 -18.41 -5.60 -3.93
C LYS A 62 -19.44 -4.98 -4.90
N LYS A 63 -18.97 -4.42 -6.00
CA LYS A 63 -19.81 -3.87 -7.07
C LYS A 63 -20.10 -4.94 -8.11
N GLU A 64 -21.31 -4.94 -8.65
CA GLU A 64 -21.64 -5.78 -9.79
C GLU A 64 -20.95 -5.27 -11.07
N LYS A 65 -20.59 -6.21 -11.94
CA LYS A 65 -19.99 -5.88 -13.22
C LYS A 65 -21.07 -5.38 -14.17
N ASP A 66 -21.08 -4.08 -14.41
CA ASP A 66 -21.97 -3.42 -15.35
C ASP A 66 -21.26 -3.31 -16.72
N TYR A 67 -21.68 -4.09 -17.70
CA TYR A 67 -21.10 -4.10 -19.04
C TYR A 67 -21.39 -2.81 -19.82
N ASN A 68 -22.44 -2.07 -19.45
CA ASN A 68 -22.81 -0.78 -20.02
C ASN A 68 -22.33 0.40 -19.16
N CYS A 69 -21.36 0.15 -18.29
CA CYS A 69 -20.82 1.17 -17.40
C CYS A 69 -20.22 2.32 -18.22
N SER A 70 -20.65 3.56 -17.92
CA SER A 70 -20.02 4.75 -18.50
C SER A 70 -18.53 4.80 -18.14
N SER A 71 -17.70 5.36 -19.03
CA SER A 71 -16.27 5.55 -18.81
C SER A 71 -15.99 6.25 -17.49
N ASN A 72 -16.72 7.29 -17.15
CA ASN A 72 -16.56 8.05 -15.91
C ASN A 72 -16.75 7.18 -14.65
N LYS A 73 -17.71 6.24 -14.65
CA LYS A 73 -17.95 5.34 -13.50
C LYS A 73 -16.83 4.34 -13.37
N ARG A 74 -16.31 3.84 -14.50
CA ARG A 74 -15.15 2.95 -14.54
C ARG A 74 -13.89 3.64 -14.00
N ASP A 75 -13.60 4.85 -14.47
CA ASP A 75 -12.43 5.62 -14.08
C ASP A 75 -12.47 6.00 -12.59
N ASN A 76 -13.64 6.31 -12.06
CA ASN A 76 -13.83 6.55 -10.63
C ASN A 76 -13.50 5.31 -9.79
N LEU A 77 -13.95 4.13 -10.20
CA LEU A 77 -13.63 2.87 -9.49
C LEU A 77 -12.13 2.55 -9.53
N ILE A 78 -11.50 2.76 -10.68
CA ILE A 78 -10.05 2.62 -10.82
C ILE A 78 -9.33 3.62 -9.89
N LEU A 79 -9.78 4.85 -9.83
CA LEU A 79 -9.20 5.86 -8.94
C LEU A 79 -9.36 5.47 -7.45
N GLU A 80 -10.51 4.92 -7.06
CA GLU A 80 -10.75 4.48 -5.69
C GLU A 80 -9.81 3.33 -5.28
N ILE A 81 -9.63 2.31 -6.11
CA ILE A 81 -8.72 1.19 -5.79
C ILE A 81 -7.26 1.64 -5.77
N ARG A 82 -6.88 2.58 -6.64
CA ARG A 82 -5.54 3.18 -6.63
C ARG A 82 -5.27 3.88 -5.31
N LYS A 83 -6.19 4.71 -4.81
CA LYS A 83 -6.06 5.37 -3.51
C LYS A 83 -5.86 4.38 -2.37
N VAL A 84 -6.52 3.22 -2.43
CA VAL A 84 -6.33 2.14 -1.43
C VAL A 84 -4.91 1.57 -1.51
N ILE A 85 -4.40 1.29 -2.71
CA ILE A 85 -3.06 0.75 -2.92
C ILE A 85 -2.01 1.78 -2.47
N GLU A 86 -2.13 3.01 -2.93
CA GLU A 86 -1.23 4.12 -2.59
C GLU A 86 -1.19 4.39 -1.09
N GLY A 87 -2.35 4.39 -0.42
CA GLY A 87 -2.42 4.52 1.03
C GLY A 87 -1.69 3.39 1.77
N ARG A 88 -1.78 2.16 1.26
CA ARG A 88 -1.05 1.02 1.82
C ARG A 88 0.45 1.09 1.57
N LEU A 89 0.89 1.53 0.41
CA LEU A 89 2.30 1.77 0.10
C LEU A 89 2.87 2.88 0.97
N ASN A 90 2.17 4.02 1.08
CA ASN A 90 2.57 5.14 1.93
C ASN A 90 2.71 4.72 3.40
N PHE A 91 1.82 3.85 3.90
CA PHE A 91 1.96 3.32 5.26
C PHE A 91 3.24 2.49 5.44
N ILE A 92 3.61 1.68 4.43
CA ILE A 92 4.87 0.92 4.47
C ILE A 92 6.06 1.90 4.47
N ALA A 93 6.06 2.89 3.59
CA ALA A 93 7.10 3.90 3.52
C ALA A 93 7.26 4.68 4.83
N MET A 94 6.14 5.06 5.47
CA MET A 94 6.16 5.77 6.75
C MET A 94 6.80 4.94 7.88
N VAL A 95 6.56 3.63 7.90
CA VAL A 95 7.03 2.75 8.99
C VAL A 95 8.44 2.23 8.74
N ARG A 96 8.78 1.89 7.50
CA ARG A 96 10.03 1.21 7.14
C ARG A 96 11.04 2.10 6.43
N GLY A 97 10.62 3.25 5.95
CA GLY A 97 11.41 4.19 5.14
C GLY A 97 11.27 3.92 3.64
N ASN A 98 11.58 4.94 2.85
CA ASN A 98 11.51 4.88 1.39
C ASN A 98 12.58 3.97 0.77
N GLU A 99 13.70 3.77 1.45
CA GLU A 99 14.81 2.91 1.01
C GLU A 99 14.61 1.43 1.33
N ASP A 100 13.48 1.07 1.97
CA ASP A 100 13.21 -0.33 2.30
C ASP A 100 12.95 -1.17 1.05
N LEU A 101 13.72 -2.24 0.87
CA LEU A 101 13.65 -3.12 -0.31
C LEU A 101 12.25 -3.69 -0.57
N VAL A 102 11.46 -3.94 0.48
CA VAL A 102 10.09 -4.46 0.33
C VAL A 102 9.17 -3.37 -0.19
N TYR A 103 9.32 -2.13 0.31
CA TYR A 103 8.60 -0.97 -0.19
C TYR A 103 8.92 -0.72 -1.67
N GLN A 104 10.19 -0.64 -2.02
CA GLN A 104 10.63 -0.40 -3.40
C GLN A 104 10.11 -1.48 -4.36
N LYS A 105 10.19 -2.76 -3.96
CA LYS A 105 9.65 -3.86 -4.75
C LYS A 105 8.16 -3.71 -5.04
N TYR A 106 7.35 -3.37 -4.03
CA TYR A 106 5.91 -3.21 -4.21
C TYR A 106 5.56 -1.93 -4.97
N LEU A 107 6.34 -0.86 -4.77
CA LEU A 107 6.19 0.37 -5.53
C LEU A 107 6.47 0.11 -7.02
N LYS A 108 7.57 -0.55 -7.36
CA LYS A 108 7.90 -0.92 -8.75
C LYS A 108 6.76 -1.74 -9.38
N GLN A 109 6.30 -2.80 -8.72
CA GLN A 109 5.20 -3.62 -9.21
C GLN A 109 3.93 -2.77 -9.45
N TYR A 110 3.61 -1.83 -8.56
CA TYR A 110 2.47 -0.94 -8.75
C TYR A 110 2.63 -0.02 -9.96
N LEU A 111 3.81 0.52 -10.17
CA LEU A 111 4.10 1.37 -11.34
C LEU A 111 3.99 0.58 -12.64
N ASP A 112 4.49 -0.65 -12.68
CA ASP A 112 4.37 -1.55 -13.84
C ASP A 112 2.88 -1.81 -14.18
N ILE A 113 2.03 -2.01 -13.16
CA ILE A 113 0.57 -2.14 -13.35
C ILE A 113 -0.03 -0.87 -13.96
N LEU A 114 0.36 0.32 -13.48
CA LEU A 114 -0.13 1.58 -14.03
C LEU A 114 0.32 1.80 -15.48
N HIS A 115 1.53 1.37 -15.81
CA HIS A 115 2.05 1.40 -17.17
C HIS A 115 1.23 0.51 -18.11
N GLN A 116 0.95 -0.72 -17.71
CA GLN A 116 0.15 -1.67 -18.49
C GLN A 116 -1.27 -1.16 -18.77
N GLU A 117 -1.85 -0.47 -17.82
CA GLU A 117 -3.20 0.11 -17.94
C GLU A 117 -3.21 1.48 -18.66
N ASN A 118 -2.06 1.98 -19.13
CA ASN A 118 -1.89 3.34 -19.69
C ASN A 118 -2.41 4.45 -18.76
N ILE A 119 -2.42 4.21 -17.46
CA ILE A 119 -2.92 5.16 -16.46
C ILE A 119 -1.78 6.05 -15.98
N TYR A 120 -1.43 7.03 -16.77
CA TYR A 120 -0.50 8.06 -16.34
C TYR A 120 -1.25 9.15 -15.57
N SER A 121 -1.24 9.12 -14.25
CA SER A 121 -1.70 10.28 -13.51
C SER A 121 -0.55 11.27 -13.30
N VAL A 122 -0.76 12.48 -13.77
CA VAL A 122 0.14 13.62 -13.62
C VAL A 122 0.51 13.87 -12.14
N ASN A 123 -0.35 13.48 -11.21
CA ASN A 123 -0.14 13.69 -9.76
C ASN A 123 0.83 12.71 -9.10
N ILE A 124 0.98 11.47 -9.63
CA ILE A 124 1.99 10.54 -9.11
C ILE A 124 3.38 10.98 -9.57
N LYS A 125 3.51 11.43 -10.82
CA LYS A 125 4.76 12.00 -11.30
C LYS A 125 5.28 13.10 -10.37
N LYS A 126 4.42 14.04 -9.97
CA LYS A 126 4.84 15.17 -9.16
C LYS A 126 5.35 14.77 -7.77
N LYS A 127 4.71 13.79 -7.12
CA LYS A 127 5.11 13.36 -5.77
C LYS A 127 6.32 12.42 -5.75
N ILE A 128 6.53 11.65 -6.82
CA ILE A 128 7.65 10.71 -6.94
C ILE A 128 8.87 11.40 -7.55
N PHE A 129 8.66 12.37 -8.47
CA PHE A 129 9.74 13.16 -9.10
C PHE A 129 10.25 14.30 -8.20
N ASP A 130 9.39 14.91 -7.36
CA ASP A 130 9.83 15.92 -6.39
C ASP A 130 10.69 15.32 -5.27
N ASP A 131 10.59 14.00 -5.03
CA ASP A 131 11.42 13.27 -4.06
C ASP A 131 12.74 12.70 -4.67
N GLY A 132 13.07 13.01 -5.92
CA GLY A 132 14.35 12.64 -6.56
C GLY A 132 14.56 11.14 -6.81
N PHE A 133 13.51 10.33 -6.77
CA PHE A 133 13.62 8.86 -6.76
C PHE A 133 13.80 8.22 -8.16
N TYR A 134 13.61 8.98 -9.25
CA TYR A 134 13.54 8.39 -10.60
C TYR A 134 14.80 8.57 -11.47
N ASP A 135 15.75 9.40 -11.07
CA ASP A 135 16.95 9.63 -11.90
C ASP A 135 17.87 8.40 -11.97
N ASP A 136 17.77 7.46 -11.00
CA ASP A 136 18.68 6.31 -10.93
C ASP A 136 18.11 4.98 -11.47
N VAL A 137 16.83 4.91 -11.85
CA VAL A 137 16.17 3.60 -12.15
C VAL A 137 15.98 3.36 -13.65
N TYR A 138 16.06 4.37 -14.50
CA TYR A 138 15.71 4.23 -15.93
C TYR A 138 16.86 4.51 -16.93
N ASP A 139 18.09 4.82 -16.47
CA ASP A 139 19.20 5.12 -17.38
C ASP A 139 20.05 3.91 -17.83
N GLU A 140 19.74 2.66 -17.40
CA GLU A 140 20.61 1.51 -17.73
C GLU A 140 20.03 0.46 -18.69
N GLU A 141 18.86 0.61 -19.30
CA GLU A 141 18.33 -0.46 -20.17
C GLU A 141 17.71 0.00 -21.51
N TYR A 142 18.20 1.03 -22.16
CA TYR A 142 17.92 1.24 -23.58
C TYR A 142 19.12 1.86 -24.33
N TYR A 143 20.13 1.02 -24.58
CA TYR A 143 20.98 1.09 -25.76
C TYR A 143 21.40 -0.32 -26.17
#